data_7b4a91ad6e8beedad4f6b6b82093ffb8
#
_entry.id   7b4a91ad6e8beedad4f6b6b82093ffb8
#
_cell.length_a   1.000
_cell.length_b   1.000
_cell.length_c   1.000
_cell.angle_alpha   90.00
_cell.angle_beta   90.00
_cell.angle_gamma   90.00
#
_symmetry.space_group_name_H-M   'P 1'
#
loop_
_entity.id
_entity.type
_entity.pdbx_description
1 polymer ?
#
loop_
_entity_poly.entity_id
_entity_poly.type
_entity_poly.pdbx_seq_one_letter_code
_entity_poly.pdbx_strand_id
1 'polypeptide(L)'
;MLLAYELEKGTERELKDLAAALGHQVKMVSSSNYGDPLGYVAGITGFKKNGTRDTEGKLGSEMLVFCGLDREAMDLLLAGLRERKLQIPLKAVITPHNIQWTSRMLYQELKKEHETMTAMKKSPL
;
A
#
# COMPACT_ATOMS: atom_id res chain seq x y z
N MET A 1 -1.91 7.27 -8.38
CA MET A 1 -0.59 6.99 -7.82
C MET A 1 -0.62 5.78 -6.91
N LEU A 2 0.39 4.96 -6.99
CA LEU A 2 0.51 3.78 -6.14
C LEU A 2 1.70 3.93 -5.22
N LEU A 3 1.52 3.64 -3.94
CA LEU A 3 2.61 3.56 -2.97
C LEU A 3 2.92 2.09 -2.73
N ALA A 4 4.15 1.68 -3.00
CA ALA A 4 4.55 0.29 -2.90
C ALA A 4 5.58 0.10 -1.78
N TYR A 5 5.37 -0.93 -0.98
CA TYR A 5 6.17 -1.21 0.21
C TYR A 5 6.75 -2.62 0.16
N GLU A 6 8.07 -2.70 0.15
CA GLU A 6 8.82 -3.95 0.31
C GLU A 6 8.45 -5.04 -0.71
N LEU A 7 8.17 -4.63 -1.96
CA LEU A 7 7.87 -5.58 -3.02
C LEU A 7 9.12 -6.35 -3.43
N GLU A 8 8.95 -7.63 -3.76
CA GLU A 8 10.00 -8.39 -4.41
C GLU A 8 10.29 -7.80 -5.78
N LYS A 9 11.52 -7.97 -6.27
CA LYS A 9 11.95 -7.36 -7.54
C LYS A 9 11.07 -7.72 -8.73
N GLY A 10 10.65 -8.97 -8.81
CA GLY A 10 9.77 -9.42 -9.88
C GLY A 10 8.39 -8.78 -9.81
N THR A 11 7.83 -8.69 -8.61
CA THR A 11 6.55 -8.04 -8.36
C THR A 11 6.64 -6.54 -8.66
N GLU A 12 7.71 -5.90 -8.22
CA GLU A 12 7.95 -4.48 -8.48
C GLU A 12 7.98 -4.18 -9.97
N ARG A 13 8.71 -4.98 -10.74
CA ARG A 13 8.83 -4.83 -12.20
C ARG A 13 7.48 -4.95 -12.88
N GLU A 14 6.74 -6.00 -12.56
CA GLU A 14 5.43 -6.26 -13.14
C GLU A 14 4.43 -5.18 -12.77
N LEU A 15 4.46 -4.71 -11.51
CA LEU A 15 3.58 -3.65 -11.07
C LEU A 15 3.88 -2.33 -11.78
N LYS A 16 5.14 -1.99 -11.93
CA LYS A 16 5.54 -0.77 -12.65
C LYS A 16 5.11 -0.81 -14.12
N ASP A 17 5.25 -1.97 -14.75
CA ASP A 17 4.84 -2.16 -16.13
C ASP A 17 3.32 -2.02 -16.28
N LEU A 18 2.56 -2.64 -15.41
CA LEU A 18 1.11 -2.53 -15.40
C LEU A 18 0.66 -1.08 -15.16
N ALA A 19 1.23 -0.42 -14.17
CA ALA A 19 0.87 0.95 -13.83
C ALA A 19 1.18 1.89 -15.00
N ALA A 20 2.34 1.74 -15.63
CA ALA A 20 2.72 2.55 -16.78
C ALA A 20 1.74 2.36 -17.94
N ALA A 21 1.33 1.13 -18.21
CA ALA A 21 0.36 0.83 -19.26
C ALA A 21 -0.99 1.52 -19.02
N LEU A 22 -1.36 1.71 -17.76
CA LEU A 22 -2.62 2.36 -17.37
C LEU A 22 -2.46 3.86 -17.06
N GLY A 23 -1.24 4.40 -17.20
CA GLY A 23 -0.98 5.83 -17.01
C GLY A 23 -0.78 6.26 -15.56
N HIS A 24 -0.38 5.35 -14.67
CA HIS A 24 -0.18 5.65 -13.26
C HIS A 24 1.29 5.54 -12.85
N GLN A 25 1.65 6.28 -11.79
CA GLN A 25 2.98 6.25 -11.22
C GLN A 25 3.03 5.33 -10.01
N VAL A 26 4.17 4.66 -9.84
CA VAL A 26 4.45 3.84 -8.66
C VAL A 26 5.60 4.49 -7.90
N LYS A 27 5.40 4.73 -6.62
CA LYS A 27 6.44 5.22 -5.72
C LYS A 27 6.81 4.11 -4.76
N MET A 28 8.08 3.68 -4.83
CA MET A 28 8.62 2.75 -3.84
C MET A 28 8.94 3.54 -2.57
N VAL A 29 8.27 3.21 -1.47
CA VAL A 29 8.39 3.95 -0.22
C VAL A 29 9.57 3.43 0.59
N SER A 30 10.45 4.34 1.00
CA SER A 30 11.60 4.02 1.84
C SER A 30 11.17 3.81 3.30
N SER A 31 11.85 2.90 3.99
CA SER A 31 11.60 2.65 5.41
C SER A 31 11.79 3.90 6.26
N SER A 32 12.63 4.85 5.81
CA SER A 32 12.81 6.13 6.51
C SER A 32 11.54 6.99 6.53
N ASN A 33 10.56 6.68 5.68
CA ASN A 33 9.28 7.41 5.61
C ASN A 33 8.13 6.67 6.28
N TYR A 34 8.36 5.54 6.94
CA TYR A 34 7.29 4.75 7.54
C TYR A 34 6.62 5.45 8.74
N GLY A 35 7.30 6.42 9.34
CA GLY A 35 6.74 7.22 10.43
C GLY A 35 6.10 8.53 9.97
N ASP A 36 6.10 8.81 8.68
CA ASP A 36 5.48 10.03 8.14
C ASP A 36 4.02 9.80 7.79
N PRO A 37 3.16 10.84 7.83
CA PRO A 37 1.77 10.69 7.42
C PRO A 37 1.65 10.21 5.97
N LEU A 38 0.66 9.37 5.69
CA LEU A 38 0.41 8.87 4.34
C LEU A 38 0.23 10.02 3.34
N GLY A 39 -0.45 11.09 3.75
CA GLY A 39 -0.62 12.27 2.91
C GLY A 39 0.71 12.89 2.49
N TYR A 40 1.68 12.93 3.40
CA TYR A 40 3.02 13.42 3.08
C TYR A 40 3.73 12.48 2.09
N VAL A 41 3.68 11.18 2.36
CA VAL A 41 4.33 10.17 1.51
C VAL A 41 3.77 10.21 0.09
N ALA A 42 2.46 10.44 -0.04
CA ALA A 42 1.80 10.56 -1.34
C ALA A 42 2.01 11.92 -2.01
N GLY A 43 2.65 12.86 -1.33
CA GLY A 43 2.90 14.20 -1.88
C GLY A 43 1.69 15.12 -1.88
N ILE A 44 0.73 14.87 -1.02
CA ILE A 44 -0.48 15.71 -0.93
C ILE A 44 -0.17 17.00 -0.17
N THR A 45 -0.55 18.14 -0.76
CA THR A 45 -0.33 19.46 -0.16
C THR A 45 -1.01 19.56 1.20
N GLY A 46 -0.32 20.16 2.17
CA GLY A 46 -0.84 20.34 3.51
C GLY A 46 -0.35 19.33 4.53
N PHE A 47 0.31 18.28 4.08
CA PHE A 47 0.89 17.28 4.98
C PHE A 47 2.39 17.49 5.10
N LYS A 48 2.92 17.37 6.30
CA LYS A 48 4.33 17.61 6.57
C LYS A 48 4.99 16.34 7.09
N LYS A 49 6.29 16.24 6.84
CA LYS A 49 7.10 15.18 7.39
C LYS A 49 7.00 15.19 8.91
N ASN A 50 6.85 13.99 9.48
CA ASN A 50 6.82 13.85 10.93
C ASN A 50 8.23 14.06 11.51
N GLY A 51 8.33 14.79 12.62
CA GLY A 51 9.60 15.00 13.30
C GLY A 51 10.13 13.76 14.02
N THR A 52 9.29 12.76 14.22
CA THR A 52 9.66 11.52 14.89
C THR A 52 10.13 10.48 13.89
N ARG A 53 11.32 9.95 14.14
CA ARG A 53 11.89 8.92 13.27
C ARG A 53 11.30 7.56 13.60
N ASP A 54 10.86 6.83 12.57
CA ASP A 54 10.46 5.44 12.73
C ASP A 54 11.74 4.59 12.78
N THR A 55 11.95 3.88 13.89
CA THR A 55 13.14 3.07 14.11
C THR A 55 12.85 1.57 14.09
N GLU A 56 11.63 1.15 13.79
CA GLU A 56 11.25 -0.26 13.82
C GLU A 56 11.69 -1.05 12.58
N GLY A 57 12.20 -0.37 11.54
CA GLY A 57 12.74 -1.01 10.36
C GLY A 57 11.65 -1.49 9.40
N LYS A 58 11.87 -2.64 8.77
CA LYS A 58 10.96 -3.17 7.76
C LYS A 58 9.60 -3.54 8.33
N LEU A 59 8.58 -3.47 7.46
CA LEU A 59 7.22 -3.90 7.82
C LEU A 59 7.13 -5.42 7.96
N GLY A 60 7.79 -6.15 7.08
CA GLY A 60 7.81 -7.61 7.09
C GLY A 60 6.92 -8.27 6.06
N SER A 61 6.19 -7.49 5.26
CA SER A 61 5.33 -8.02 4.21
C SER A 61 5.16 -6.97 3.11
N GLU A 62 4.83 -7.42 1.91
CA GLU A 62 4.50 -6.52 0.81
C GLU A 62 3.19 -5.80 1.07
N MET A 63 3.14 -4.51 0.73
CA MET A 63 1.93 -3.71 0.86
C MET A 63 1.81 -2.77 -0.32
N LEU A 64 0.58 -2.57 -0.80
CA LEU A 64 0.27 -1.65 -1.89
C LEU A 64 -0.84 -0.71 -1.46
N VAL A 65 -0.61 0.60 -1.63
CA VAL A 65 -1.58 1.63 -1.26
C VAL A 65 -1.95 2.44 -2.49
N PHE A 66 -3.25 2.53 -2.77
CA PHE A 66 -3.79 3.27 -3.90
C PHE A 66 -4.16 4.68 -3.46
N CYS A 67 -3.73 5.68 -4.23
CA CYS A 67 -3.97 7.08 -3.89
C CYS A 67 -4.55 7.84 -5.07
N GLY A 68 -5.67 8.53 -4.85
CA GLY A 68 -6.25 9.44 -5.84
C GLY A 68 -6.77 8.77 -7.09
N LEU A 69 -7.22 7.53 -7.00
CA LEU A 69 -7.77 6.79 -8.14
C LEU A 69 -9.28 6.75 -8.06
N ASP A 70 -9.94 6.94 -9.21
CA ASP A 70 -11.38 6.73 -9.29
C ASP A 70 -11.70 5.24 -9.36
N ARG A 71 -12.99 4.91 -9.34
CA ARG A 71 -13.43 3.51 -9.32
C ARG A 71 -12.99 2.77 -10.58
N GLU A 72 -13.10 3.40 -11.74
CA GLU A 72 -12.71 2.76 -13.00
C GLU A 72 -11.21 2.43 -13.00
N ALA A 73 -10.37 3.38 -12.59
CA ALA A 73 -8.93 3.15 -12.49
C ALA A 73 -8.60 2.03 -11.50
N MET A 74 -9.29 2.00 -10.36
CA MET A 74 -9.12 0.94 -9.37
C MET A 74 -9.48 -0.42 -9.94
N ASP A 75 -10.62 -0.51 -10.63
CA ASP A 75 -11.08 -1.79 -11.20
C ASP A 75 -10.09 -2.30 -12.25
N LEU A 76 -9.57 -1.42 -13.09
CA LEU A 76 -8.58 -1.80 -14.11
C LEU A 76 -7.27 -2.28 -13.47
N LEU A 77 -6.80 -1.60 -12.43
CA LEU A 77 -5.59 -2.02 -11.73
C LEU A 77 -5.76 -3.37 -11.03
N LEU A 78 -6.88 -3.55 -10.34
CA LEU A 78 -7.15 -4.82 -9.66
C LEU A 78 -7.29 -5.97 -10.65
N ALA A 79 -7.94 -5.73 -11.79
CA ALA A 79 -8.04 -6.73 -12.86
C ALA A 79 -6.65 -7.07 -13.42
N GLY A 80 -5.83 -6.05 -13.66
CA GLY A 80 -4.46 -6.25 -14.15
C GLY A 80 -3.59 -7.03 -13.20
N LEU A 81 -3.72 -6.78 -11.89
CA LEU A 81 -3.00 -7.55 -10.87
C LEU A 81 -3.39 -9.03 -10.93
N ARG A 82 -4.67 -9.32 -11.07
CA ARG A 82 -5.15 -10.71 -11.18
C ARG A 82 -4.65 -11.37 -12.46
N GLU A 83 -4.71 -10.69 -13.59
CA GLU A 83 -4.26 -11.22 -14.87
C GLU A 83 -2.77 -11.57 -14.86
N ARG A 84 -1.97 -10.75 -14.17
CA ARG A 84 -0.53 -10.96 -14.04
C ARG A 84 -0.17 -11.88 -12.89
N LYS A 85 -1.17 -12.36 -12.15
CA LYS A 85 -1.00 -13.23 -10.98
C LYS A 85 -0.11 -12.60 -9.90
N LEU A 86 -0.24 -11.29 -9.74
CA LEU A 86 0.48 -10.54 -8.70
C LEU A 86 -0.32 -10.59 -7.41
N GLN A 87 0.14 -11.39 -6.46
CA GLN A 87 -0.51 -11.56 -5.17
C GLN A 87 0.21 -10.72 -4.13
N ILE A 88 -0.26 -9.49 -3.94
CA ILE A 88 0.26 -8.61 -2.91
C ILE A 88 -0.66 -8.78 -1.70
N PRO A 89 -0.13 -9.28 -0.56
CA PRO A 89 -1.00 -9.68 0.55
C PRO A 89 -1.78 -8.54 1.19
N LEU A 90 -1.20 -7.34 1.24
CA LEU A 90 -1.86 -6.20 1.88
C LEU A 90 -2.10 -5.10 0.87
N LYS A 91 -3.36 -4.67 0.74
CA LYS A 91 -3.76 -3.58 -0.16
C LYS A 91 -4.72 -2.65 0.57
N ALA A 92 -4.53 -1.35 0.35
CA ALA A 92 -5.40 -0.34 0.95
C ALA A 92 -5.56 0.85 0.03
N VAL A 93 -6.55 1.69 0.33
CA VAL A 93 -6.80 2.94 -0.37
C VAL A 93 -6.64 4.09 0.64
N ILE A 94 -5.99 5.19 0.23
CA ILE A 94 -5.93 6.38 1.07
C ILE A 94 -7.31 7.03 1.10
N THR A 95 -7.82 7.27 2.30
CA THR A 95 -9.12 7.89 2.55
C THR A 95 -8.95 9.08 3.48
N PRO A 96 -9.95 9.97 3.62
CA PRO A 96 -9.90 11.01 4.64
C PRO A 96 -9.72 10.46 6.06
N HIS A 97 -10.13 9.21 6.29
CA HIS A 97 -9.99 8.56 7.59
C HIS A 97 -8.54 8.18 7.91
N ASN A 98 -7.77 7.68 6.93
CA ASN A 98 -6.42 7.17 7.18
C ASN A 98 -5.30 8.06 6.65
N ILE A 99 -5.62 9.17 6.00
CA ILE A 99 -4.60 10.01 5.34
C ILE A 99 -3.56 10.57 6.32
N GLN A 100 -3.91 10.74 7.57
CA GLN A 100 -3.00 11.21 8.62
C GLN A 100 -2.26 10.09 9.34
N TRP A 101 -2.63 8.84 9.07
CA TRP A 101 -1.93 7.69 9.64
C TRP A 101 -0.53 7.57 9.03
N THR A 102 0.38 6.97 9.77
CA THR A 102 1.68 6.60 9.21
C THR A 102 1.54 5.30 8.42
N SER A 103 2.52 5.04 7.55
CA SER A 103 2.56 3.77 6.82
C SER A 103 2.60 2.58 7.77
N ARG A 104 3.34 2.71 8.89
CA ARG A 104 3.43 1.66 9.90
C ARG A 104 2.08 1.37 10.55
N MET A 105 1.33 2.41 10.89
CA MET A 105 -0.01 2.25 11.47
C MET A 105 -0.95 1.55 10.50
N LEU A 106 -0.93 1.97 9.24
CA LEU A 106 -1.76 1.33 8.21
C LEU A 106 -1.40 -0.14 8.06
N TYR A 107 -0.11 -0.45 7.99
CA TYR A 107 0.36 -1.82 7.89
C TYR A 107 -0.15 -2.67 9.06
N GLN A 108 -0.02 -2.17 10.28
CA GLN A 108 -0.46 -2.89 11.48
C GLN A 108 -1.96 -3.18 11.45
N GLU A 109 -2.76 -2.21 11.03
CA GLU A 109 -4.22 -2.41 10.91
C GLU A 109 -4.57 -3.43 9.83
N LEU A 110 -3.95 -3.34 8.67
CA LEU A 110 -4.19 -4.30 7.59
C LEU A 110 -3.75 -5.70 7.96
N LYS A 111 -2.61 -5.83 8.63
CA LYS A 111 -2.12 -7.13 9.08
C LYS A 111 -3.08 -7.75 10.10
N LYS A 112 -3.56 -6.96 11.03
CA LYS A 112 -4.53 -7.39 12.03
C LYS A 112 -5.82 -7.89 11.38
N GLU A 113 -6.36 -7.12 10.42
CA GLU A 113 -7.56 -7.52 9.69
C GLU A 113 -7.33 -8.80 8.89
N HIS A 114 -6.19 -8.90 8.21
CA HIS A 114 -5.83 -10.07 7.43
C HIS A 114 -5.72 -11.33 8.29
N GLU A 115 -5.08 -11.24 9.45
CA GLU A 115 -4.95 -12.34 10.39
C GLU A 115 -6.32 -12.76 10.95
N THR A 116 -7.18 -11.80 11.27
CA THR A 116 -8.53 -12.07 11.75
C THR A 116 -9.35 -12.79 10.69
N MET A 117 -9.31 -12.33 9.45
CA MET A 117 -10.03 -12.98 8.36
C MET A 117 -9.53 -14.41 8.11
N THR A 118 -8.20 -14.60 8.16
CA THR A 118 -7.59 -15.92 7.99
C THR A 118 -8.03 -16.86 9.12
N ALA A 119 -8.04 -16.37 10.35
CA ALA A 119 -8.49 -17.16 11.50
C ALA A 119 -9.98 -17.55 11.37
N MET A 120 -10.82 -16.62 10.92
CA MET A 120 -12.24 -16.87 10.70
C MET A 120 -12.46 -17.91 9.61
N LYS A 121 -11.68 -17.87 8.54
CA LYS A 121 -11.78 -18.87 7.46
C LYS A 121 -11.34 -20.25 7.90
N LYS A 122 -10.43 -20.35 8.87
CA LYS A 122 -9.95 -21.62 9.40
C LYS A 122 -10.81 -22.17 10.51
N SER A 123 -11.73 -21.38 11.02
CA SER A 123 -12.62 -21.80 12.11
C SER A 123 -13.68 -22.75 11.57
N PRO A 124 -13.70 -23.99 12.01
CA PRO A 124 -14.78 -24.91 11.63
C PRO A 124 -16.04 -24.53 12.39
N LEU A 125 -17.08 -24.36 11.67
CA LEU A 125 -18.40 -24.18 12.27
C LEU A 125 -19.24 -25.43 12.04
#